data_a361571d2b58ff94c5119532953682e3
#
_entry.id   a361571d2b58ff94c5119532953682e3
#
_cell.length_a   1.000
_cell.length_b   1.000
_cell.length_c   1.000
_cell.angle_alpha   90.00
_cell.angle_beta   90.00
_cell.angle_gamma   90.00
#
_symmetry.space_group_name_H-M   'P 1'
#
loop_
_entity.id
_entity.type
_entity.pdbx_description
1 polymer ?
#
loop_
_entity_poly.entity_id
_entity_poly.type
_entity_poly.pdbx_seq_one_letter_code
_entity_poly.pdbx_strand_id
1 'polypeptide(L)'
;MHKEIQFYSHYNGEALALLEVNNASNETIWQLKEIENHTIRLRFEAPPQPEKLQILAEVVALPHKSVFVLQLLRDSNQEAWINIEDFQTVCQVEQVFISNRDKGFYSLKGIEHFQNLKELDLMLCYDKNISLAPLQACPQLEKMSLELPLTKKQHQELSLLQSLKKMNVRDLQTDLLQPIPTMESLEVQGLQSTDLDKKMPNLKNLLILNSNKLEDISFISGLKYLESLSFCGANKVTKLPHLAPLKELRYLSLINMKLLTDILSIREANQLQRLRIATNSFSSADLAWLSPETFPLLEHITIKLKTMKETKTFLERFPKIGEIQY
;
A
#
# COMPACT_ATOMS: atom_id res chain seq x y z
N MET A 1 32.78 1.35 12.78
CA MET A 1 31.36 1.47 12.41
C MET A 1 30.97 2.91 12.66
N HIS A 2 30.57 3.65 11.63
CA HIS A 2 30.46 5.11 11.70
C HIS A 2 29.20 5.52 12.47
N LYS A 3 29.36 6.50 13.38
CA LYS A 3 28.27 7.04 14.21
C LYS A 3 27.17 7.74 13.39
N GLU A 4 27.45 8.11 12.14
CA GLU A 4 26.55 8.86 11.26
C GLU A 4 25.56 7.95 10.50
N ILE A 5 25.88 6.67 10.28
CA ILE A 5 24.96 5.70 9.67
C ILE A 5 24.25 4.95 10.78
N GLN A 6 22.93 5.07 10.79
CA GLN A 6 22.08 4.41 11.76
C GLN A 6 21.52 3.12 11.16
N PHE A 7 21.72 1.99 11.82
CA PHE A 7 21.23 0.69 11.38
C PHE A 7 20.03 0.26 12.22
N TYR A 8 19.00 -0.25 11.54
CA TYR A 8 17.79 -0.73 12.16
C TYR A 8 17.42 -2.09 11.59
N SER A 9 16.76 -2.92 12.39
CA SER A 9 16.04 -4.09 11.91
C SER A 9 14.55 -3.76 11.81
N HIS A 10 13.96 -3.89 10.64
CA HIS A 10 12.52 -3.74 10.48
C HIS A 10 11.75 -4.94 11.03
N TYR A 11 10.50 -4.70 11.42
CA TYR A 11 9.57 -5.73 11.94
C TYR A 11 9.35 -6.91 10.95
N ASN A 12 9.55 -6.68 9.65
CA ASN A 12 9.49 -7.69 8.59
C ASN A 12 10.84 -8.35 8.26
N GLY A 13 11.90 -8.09 9.03
CA GLY A 13 13.23 -8.67 8.85
C GLY A 13 14.11 -7.99 7.81
N GLU A 14 13.66 -6.89 7.18
CA GLU A 14 14.50 -6.11 6.27
C GLU A 14 15.54 -5.29 7.05
N ALA A 15 16.79 -5.33 6.58
CA ALA A 15 17.86 -4.51 7.13
C ALA A 15 17.78 -3.10 6.55
N LEU A 16 17.70 -2.09 7.43
CA LEU A 16 17.60 -0.68 7.07
C LEU A 16 18.84 0.07 7.56
N ALA A 17 19.45 0.86 6.68
CA ALA A 17 20.43 1.87 7.03
C ALA A 17 19.87 3.27 6.73
N LEU A 18 20.11 4.22 7.61
CA LEU A 18 19.68 5.61 7.48
C LEU A 18 20.90 6.54 7.56
N LEU A 19 21.01 7.48 6.62
CA LEU A 19 22.01 8.53 6.61
C LEU A 19 21.32 9.89 6.41
N GLU A 20 21.58 10.83 7.33
CA GLU A 20 21.27 12.26 7.17
C GLU A 20 22.39 12.90 6.30
N VAL A 21 22.16 12.99 4.99
CA VAL A 21 23.23 13.29 4.03
C VAL A 21 23.85 14.67 4.25
N ASN A 22 23.04 15.70 4.51
CA ASN A 22 23.58 17.05 4.73
C ASN A 22 24.48 17.17 5.96
N ASN A 23 24.33 16.28 6.93
CA ASN A 23 25.10 16.27 8.18
C ASN A 23 26.28 15.29 8.15
N ALA A 24 26.30 14.39 7.17
CA ALA A 24 27.33 13.36 7.06
C ALA A 24 28.67 13.91 6.51
N SER A 25 29.76 13.30 6.90
CA SER A 25 31.08 13.55 6.29
C SER A 25 31.12 12.95 4.86
N ASN A 26 31.96 13.50 4.01
CA ASN A 26 32.21 12.98 2.66
C ASN A 26 32.69 11.52 2.71
N GLU A 27 33.51 11.17 3.68
CA GLU A 27 34.00 9.81 3.90
C GLU A 27 32.86 8.85 4.23
N THR A 28 31.91 9.26 5.09
CA THR A 28 30.74 8.44 5.43
C THR A 28 29.86 8.20 4.21
N ILE A 29 29.67 9.19 3.33
CA ILE A 29 28.90 9.01 2.08
C ILE A 29 29.57 7.95 1.19
N TRP A 30 30.91 8.00 1.05
CA TRP A 30 31.66 7.01 0.29
C TRP A 30 31.54 5.58 0.84
N GLN A 31 31.38 5.41 2.14
CA GLN A 31 31.27 4.10 2.79
C GLN A 31 29.91 3.41 2.52
N LEU A 32 28.91 4.14 2.04
CA LEU A 32 27.62 3.52 1.63
C LEU A 32 27.82 2.43 0.57
N LYS A 33 28.86 2.53 -0.27
CA LYS A 33 29.19 1.49 -1.27
C LYS A 33 29.53 0.13 -0.68
N GLU A 34 29.93 0.08 0.59
CA GLU A 34 30.32 -1.14 1.31
C GLU A 34 29.15 -1.82 2.02
N ILE A 35 28.00 -1.14 2.06
CA ILE A 35 26.77 -1.68 2.70
C ILE A 35 26.04 -2.56 1.71
N GLU A 36 25.92 -3.85 2.01
CA GLU A 36 25.22 -4.81 1.16
C GLU A 36 23.92 -5.32 1.80
N ASN A 37 22.94 -5.65 0.96
CA ASN A 37 21.66 -6.26 1.36
C ASN A 37 20.81 -5.43 2.34
N HIS A 38 20.88 -4.10 2.20
CA HIS A 38 20.10 -3.15 2.99
C HIS A 38 19.23 -2.27 2.10
N THR A 39 18.16 -1.75 2.68
CA THR A 39 17.48 -0.57 2.17
C THR A 39 18.17 0.64 2.79
N ILE A 40 18.86 1.46 1.97
CA ILE A 40 19.63 2.62 2.43
C ILE A 40 18.80 3.87 2.21
N ARG A 41 18.32 4.49 3.28
CA ARG A 41 17.60 5.75 3.24
C ARG A 41 18.54 6.94 3.28
N LEU A 42 18.57 7.68 2.19
CA LEU A 42 19.30 8.92 2.01
C LEU A 42 18.38 10.07 2.37
N ARG A 43 18.45 10.53 3.60
CA ARG A 43 17.54 11.54 4.14
C ARG A 43 18.07 12.95 3.92
N PHE A 44 17.16 13.82 3.49
CA PHE A 44 17.38 15.25 3.37
C PHE A 44 16.24 16.00 4.06
N GLU A 45 16.58 16.84 5.01
CA GLU A 45 15.65 17.73 5.74
C GLU A 45 15.79 19.19 5.30
N ALA A 46 16.78 19.49 4.46
CA ALA A 46 17.08 20.79 3.87
C ALA A 46 17.55 20.61 2.43
N PRO A 47 17.60 21.67 1.61
CA PRO A 47 18.18 21.62 0.28
C PRO A 47 19.57 20.98 0.29
N PRO A 48 19.89 20.13 -0.71
CA PRO A 48 21.12 19.38 -0.72
C PRO A 48 22.33 20.28 -0.95
N GLN A 49 23.46 19.92 -0.33
CA GLN A 49 24.74 20.53 -0.62
C GLN A 49 25.33 19.95 -1.92
N PRO A 50 25.67 20.77 -2.93
CA PRO A 50 26.09 20.28 -4.25
C PRO A 50 27.28 19.30 -4.22
N GLU A 51 28.25 19.55 -3.36
CA GLU A 51 29.42 18.69 -3.19
C GLU A 51 29.01 17.29 -2.72
N LYS A 52 28.12 17.20 -1.74
CA LYS A 52 27.63 15.92 -1.21
C LYS A 52 26.78 15.16 -2.22
N LEU A 53 25.97 15.88 -3.01
CA LEU A 53 25.22 15.27 -4.10
C LEU A 53 26.12 14.67 -5.17
N GLN A 54 27.25 15.33 -5.49
CA GLN A 54 28.20 14.79 -6.45
C GLN A 54 28.80 13.47 -5.98
N ILE A 55 29.27 13.40 -4.73
CA ILE A 55 29.78 12.16 -4.14
C ILE A 55 28.70 11.09 -4.11
N LEU A 56 27.50 11.45 -3.68
CA LEU A 56 26.38 10.53 -3.60
C LEU A 56 25.99 9.97 -4.98
N ALA A 57 26.04 10.80 -6.03
CA ALA A 57 25.77 10.37 -7.41
C ALA A 57 26.75 9.29 -7.86
N GLU A 58 28.04 9.46 -7.55
CA GLU A 58 29.05 8.46 -7.86
C GLU A 58 28.82 7.15 -7.08
N VAL A 59 28.44 7.25 -5.80
CA VAL A 59 28.12 6.06 -4.99
C VAL A 59 26.92 5.33 -5.54
N VAL A 60 25.81 6.03 -5.77
CA VAL A 60 24.54 5.42 -6.24
C VAL A 60 24.68 4.80 -7.65
N ALA A 61 25.56 5.33 -8.48
CA ALA A 61 25.82 4.81 -9.83
C ALA A 61 26.64 3.49 -9.85
N LEU A 62 27.29 3.13 -8.74
CA LEU A 62 28.02 1.87 -8.66
C LEU A 62 27.04 0.66 -8.61
N PRO A 63 27.47 -0.52 -9.07
CA PRO A 63 26.68 -1.75 -8.88
C PRO A 63 26.54 -2.06 -7.38
N HIS A 64 25.30 -2.10 -6.89
CA HIS A 64 25.02 -2.37 -5.48
C HIS A 64 24.09 -3.58 -5.31
N LYS A 65 24.24 -4.27 -4.15
CA LYS A 65 23.27 -5.24 -3.64
C LYS A 65 22.22 -4.58 -2.71
N SER A 66 22.36 -3.30 -2.43
CA SER A 66 21.44 -2.52 -1.59
C SER A 66 20.56 -1.60 -2.44
N VAL A 67 19.38 -1.30 -1.95
CA VAL A 67 18.44 -0.38 -2.59
C VAL A 67 18.56 0.99 -1.97
N PHE A 68 18.78 2.02 -2.78
CA PHE A 68 18.81 3.40 -2.32
C PHE A 68 17.41 4.05 -2.40
N VAL A 69 16.99 4.64 -1.29
CA VAL A 69 15.74 5.39 -1.17
C VAL A 69 16.07 6.85 -0.93
N LEU A 70 15.67 7.72 -1.85
CA LEU A 70 15.73 9.15 -1.63
C LEU A 70 14.57 9.58 -0.71
N GLN A 71 14.89 10.02 0.50
CA GLN A 71 13.89 10.44 1.48
C GLN A 71 13.96 11.95 1.69
N LEU A 72 12.95 12.66 1.18
CA LEU A 72 12.82 14.09 1.32
C LEU A 72 11.83 14.39 2.45
N LEU A 73 12.33 14.96 3.53
CA LEU A 73 11.54 15.36 4.70
C LEU A 73 11.62 16.87 4.86
N ARG A 74 10.55 17.47 5.31
CA ARG A 74 10.56 18.85 5.76
C ARG A 74 10.15 18.94 7.21
N ASP A 75 10.95 19.64 8.02
CA ASP A 75 10.56 20.08 9.35
C ASP A 75 9.82 21.42 9.26
N SER A 76 8.82 21.60 10.12
CA SER A 76 7.95 22.78 10.23
C SER A 76 8.71 24.11 10.40
N ASN A 77 9.95 24.04 10.87
CA ASN A 77 10.75 25.21 11.21
C ASN A 77 11.66 25.71 10.07
N GLN A 78 11.65 25.06 8.89
CA GLN A 78 12.54 25.44 7.79
C GLN A 78 11.82 26.23 6.70
N GLU A 79 12.39 27.39 6.33
CA GLU A 79 11.87 28.23 5.24
C GLU A 79 12.25 27.72 3.85
N ALA A 80 13.35 26.97 3.74
CA ALA A 80 13.89 26.50 2.47
C ALA A 80 13.08 25.31 1.89
N TRP A 81 12.78 25.37 0.60
CA TRP A 81 12.10 24.32 -0.15
C TRP A 81 13.09 23.29 -0.66
N ILE A 82 12.71 22.01 -0.59
CA ILE A 82 13.41 20.90 -1.23
C ILE A 82 12.66 20.62 -2.55
N ASN A 83 13.33 20.77 -3.68
CA ASN A 83 12.77 20.47 -5.00
C ASN A 83 13.36 19.16 -5.52
N ILE A 84 12.55 18.35 -6.22
CA ILE A 84 13.05 17.13 -6.85
C ILE A 84 14.13 17.45 -7.90
N GLU A 85 14.01 18.58 -8.58
CA GLU A 85 15.01 19.05 -9.58
C GLU A 85 16.43 19.14 -8.99
N ASP A 86 16.56 19.43 -7.70
CA ASP A 86 17.86 19.54 -7.03
C ASP A 86 18.60 18.19 -6.95
N PHE A 87 17.90 17.07 -7.17
CA PHE A 87 18.41 15.71 -7.06
C PHE A 87 18.66 15.01 -8.40
N GLN A 88 18.69 15.72 -9.52
CA GLN A 88 18.89 15.13 -10.85
C GLN A 88 20.19 14.31 -10.96
N THR A 89 21.23 14.64 -10.22
CA THR A 89 22.49 13.91 -10.21
C THR A 89 22.40 12.53 -9.54
N VAL A 90 21.41 12.33 -8.67
CA VAL A 90 21.16 11.05 -7.98
C VAL A 90 19.93 10.31 -8.53
N CYS A 91 19.56 10.58 -9.77
CA CYS A 91 18.38 10.03 -10.44
C CYS A 91 18.42 8.51 -10.68
N GLN A 92 19.50 7.83 -10.30
CA GLN A 92 19.64 6.36 -10.38
C GLN A 92 18.91 5.63 -9.24
N VAL A 93 18.40 6.35 -8.23
CA VAL A 93 17.63 5.72 -7.15
C VAL A 93 16.35 5.08 -7.66
N GLU A 94 15.98 3.96 -7.06
CA GLU A 94 14.79 3.21 -7.44
C GLU A 94 13.53 3.63 -6.65
N GLN A 95 13.72 4.30 -5.52
CA GLN A 95 12.62 4.67 -4.63
C GLN A 95 12.75 6.13 -4.19
N VAL A 96 11.63 6.85 -4.22
CA VAL A 96 11.53 8.22 -3.72
C VAL A 96 10.40 8.30 -2.71
N PHE A 97 10.71 8.76 -1.51
CA PHE A 97 9.77 8.99 -0.43
C PHE A 97 9.76 10.49 -0.08
N ILE A 98 8.60 11.10 -0.14
CA ILE A 98 8.42 12.51 0.18
C ILE A 98 7.43 12.63 1.33
N SER A 99 7.86 13.18 2.44
CA SER A 99 7.01 13.48 3.59
C SER A 99 7.24 14.90 4.06
N ASN A 100 6.16 15.67 4.16
CA ASN A 100 6.21 17.03 4.67
C ASN A 100 5.00 17.27 5.58
N ARG A 101 5.19 17.71 6.80
CA ARG A 101 4.09 17.80 7.79
C ARG A 101 3.25 19.08 7.70
N ASP A 102 3.78 20.19 7.21
CA ASP A 102 3.13 21.49 7.44
C ASP A 102 2.85 22.36 6.22
N LYS A 103 3.50 22.15 5.10
CA LYS A 103 3.24 22.94 3.87
C LYS A 103 3.46 22.08 2.65
N GLY A 104 2.50 22.13 1.73
CA GLY A 104 2.43 21.25 0.58
C GLY A 104 3.67 21.25 -0.30
N PHE A 105 4.03 20.07 -0.75
CA PHE A 105 4.92 19.86 -1.87
C PHE A 105 4.12 20.17 -3.16
N TYR A 106 4.59 21.08 -3.98
CA TYR A 106 3.75 21.66 -5.05
C TYR A 106 4.03 21.10 -6.45
N SER A 107 5.13 20.39 -6.65
CA SER A 107 5.54 19.97 -7.98
C SER A 107 6.34 18.67 -7.97
N LEU A 108 6.04 17.78 -8.92
CA LEU A 108 6.87 16.62 -9.26
C LEU A 108 7.86 16.94 -10.40
N LYS A 109 8.06 18.20 -10.74
CA LYS A 109 9.03 18.61 -11.75
C LYS A 109 10.43 18.11 -11.36
N GLY A 110 11.14 17.52 -12.32
CA GLY A 110 12.43 16.86 -12.08
C GLY A 110 12.34 15.35 -11.88
N ILE A 111 11.15 14.81 -11.52
CA ILE A 111 10.97 13.35 -11.37
C ILE A 111 11.18 12.60 -12.68
N GLU A 112 10.96 13.27 -13.82
CA GLU A 112 11.17 12.72 -15.17
C GLU A 112 12.62 12.29 -15.44
N HIS A 113 13.57 12.74 -14.64
CA HIS A 113 14.98 12.30 -14.72
C HIS A 113 15.20 10.93 -14.06
N PHE A 114 14.27 10.48 -13.22
CA PHE A 114 14.41 9.23 -12.44
C PHE A 114 13.93 8.03 -13.23
N GLN A 115 14.67 7.66 -14.28
CA GLN A 115 14.29 6.61 -15.21
C GLN A 115 14.25 5.19 -14.58
N ASN A 116 14.95 4.98 -13.46
CA ASN A 116 14.97 3.73 -12.70
C ASN A 116 13.94 3.70 -11.57
N LEU A 117 13.13 4.75 -11.41
CA LEU A 117 12.15 4.86 -10.33
C LEU A 117 11.11 3.74 -10.41
N LYS A 118 11.06 2.91 -9.38
CA LYS A 118 10.11 1.79 -9.21
C LYS A 118 9.01 2.11 -8.20
N GLU A 119 9.32 2.94 -7.20
CA GLU A 119 8.41 3.26 -6.10
C GLU A 119 8.41 4.75 -5.78
N LEU A 120 7.23 5.35 -5.72
CA LEU A 120 7.02 6.72 -5.28
C LEU A 120 6.00 6.74 -4.14
N ASP A 121 6.39 7.31 -3.01
CA ASP A 121 5.53 7.48 -1.85
C ASP A 121 5.40 8.97 -1.49
N LEU A 122 4.18 9.50 -1.57
CA LEU A 122 3.84 10.88 -1.22
C LEU A 122 2.98 10.88 0.04
N MET A 123 3.62 11.11 1.19
CA MET A 123 2.94 11.11 2.49
C MET A 123 2.55 12.51 2.96
N LEU A 124 1.31 12.67 3.37
CA LEU A 124 0.64 13.74 4.15
C LEU A 124 0.70 15.19 3.65
N CYS A 125 1.53 15.58 2.66
CA CYS A 125 1.95 16.99 2.59
C CYS A 125 2.28 17.51 1.22
N TYR A 126 1.61 17.02 0.23
CA TYR A 126 1.66 17.64 -1.10
C TYR A 126 0.41 18.49 -1.32
N ASP A 127 0.50 19.44 -2.24
CA ASP A 127 -0.69 20.16 -2.70
C ASP A 127 -1.66 19.15 -3.35
N LYS A 128 -2.92 19.19 -2.95
CA LYS A 128 -3.96 18.32 -3.52
C LYS A 128 -4.10 18.42 -5.04
N ASN A 129 -3.59 19.51 -5.64
CA ASN A 129 -3.63 19.73 -7.09
C ASN A 129 -2.32 19.38 -7.80
N ILE A 130 -1.35 18.76 -7.10
CA ILE A 130 -0.09 18.34 -7.73
C ILE A 130 -0.38 17.50 -8.98
N SER A 131 0.29 17.82 -10.08
CA SER A 131 0.17 17.04 -11.31
C SER A 131 0.99 15.76 -11.22
N LEU A 132 0.37 14.63 -11.56
CA LEU A 132 1.04 13.34 -11.69
C LEU A 132 1.58 13.11 -13.11
N ALA A 133 1.33 14.05 -14.05
CA ALA A 133 1.75 13.91 -15.44
C ALA A 133 3.26 13.68 -15.63
N PRO A 134 4.18 14.29 -14.84
CA PRO A 134 5.61 14.02 -14.98
C PRO A 134 5.99 12.54 -14.74
N LEU A 135 5.17 11.77 -13.99
CA LEU A 135 5.40 10.35 -13.75
C LEU A 135 5.29 9.47 -15.00
N GLN A 136 4.66 9.96 -16.06
CA GLN A 136 4.62 9.24 -17.35
C GLN A 136 6.01 9.05 -17.96
N ALA A 137 6.98 9.86 -17.57
CA ALA A 137 8.38 9.73 -17.97
C ALA A 137 9.14 8.68 -17.13
N CYS A 138 8.53 8.06 -16.12
CA CYS A 138 9.13 7.04 -15.27
C CYS A 138 8.62 5.64 -15.69
N PRO A 139 9.23 4.99 -16.70
CA PRO A 139 8.66 3.78 -17.32
C PRO A 139 8.69 2.55 -16.42
N GLN A 140 9.50 2.58 -15.35
CA GLN A 140 9.64 1.49 -14.40
C GLN A 140 8.80 1.67 -13.12
N LEU A 141 7.98 2.73 -13.03
CA LEU A 141 7.18 3.01 -11.83
C LEU A 141 6.09 1.94 -11.64
N GLU A 142 6.32 1.03 -10.71
CA GLU A 142 5.43 -0.10 -10.40
C GLU A 142 4.59 0.12 -9.15
N LYS A 143 5.06 0.95 -8.21
CA LYS A 143 4.37 1.18 -6.93
C LYS A 143 4.22 2.66 -6.62
N MET A 144 3.02 3.05 -6.20
CA MET A 144 2.75 4.43 -5.79
C MET A 144 1.81 4.50 -4.59
N SER A 145 2.10 5.45 -3.69
CA SER A 145 1.27 5.76 -2.53
C SER A 145 0.95 7.26 -2.50
N LEU A 146 -0.35 7.58 -2.39
CA LEU A 146 -0.87 8.94 -2.36
C LEU A 146 -1.85 9.09 -1.20
N GLU A 147 -1.47 9.81 -0.15
CA GLU A 147 -2.30 9.91 1.07
C GLU A 147 -3.40 10.98 1.01
N LEU A 148 -3.36 11.92 0.08
CA LEU A 148 -4.43 12.90 -0.09
C LEU A 148 -5.52 12.40 -1.04
N PRO A 149 -6.77 12.88 -0.86
CA PRO A 149 -7.86 12.58 -1.78
C PRO A 149 -7.53 12.97 -3.22
N LEU A 150 -7.79 12.05 -4.15
CA LEU A 150 -7.52 12.27 -5.57
C LEU A 150 -8.48 13.29 -6.18
N THR A 151 -7.95 14.22 -6.97
CA THR A 151 -8.72 15.11 -7.82
C THR A 151 -9.14 14.42 -9.12
N LYS A 152 -10.14 14.96 -9.83
CA LYS A 152 -10.54 14.47 -11.15
C LYS A 152 -9.36 14.41 -12.13
N LYS A 153 -8.50 15.42 -12.13
CA LYS A 153 -7.31 15.48 -13.00
C LYS A 153 -6.34 14.34 -12.68
N GLN A 154 -6.09 14.09 -11.39
CA GLN A 154 -5.19 13.02 -10.97
C GLN A 154 -5.73 11.62 -11.32
N HIS A 155 -7.05 11.38 -11.26
CA HIS A 155 -7.62 10.12 -11.77
C HIS A 155 -7.29 9.90 -13.25
N GLN A 156 -7.39 10.94 -14.08
CA GLN A 156 -7.04 10.86 -15.50
C GLN A 156 -5.53 10.61 -15.69
N GLU A 157 -4.69 11.32 -14.96
CA GLU A 157 -3.23 11.18 -15.01
C GLU A 157 -2.76 9.78 -14.54
N LEU A 158 -3.37 9.22 -13.48
CA LEU A 158 -3.11 7.86 -13.02
C LEU A 158 -3.33 6.81 -14.11
N SER A 159 -4.38 7.00 -14.91
CA SER A 159 -4.74 6.08 -16.00
C SER A 159 -3.67 5.98 -17.09
N LEU A 160 -2.72 6.91 -17.12
CA LEU A 160 -1.61 6.94 -18.09
C LEU A 160 -0.37 6.18 -17.59
N LEU A 161 -0.36 5.77 -16.31
CA LEU A 161 0.77 5.06 -15.69
C LEU A 161 0.63 3.53 -15.93
N GLN A 162 0.98 3.11 -17.13
CA GLN A 162 0.73 1.74 -17.61
C GLN A 162 1.68 0.66 -17.02
N SER A 163 2.74 1.04 -16.31
CA SER A 163 3.62 0.11 -15.57
C SER A 163 3.17 -0.15 -14.13
N LEU A 164 2.17 0.61 -13.65
CA LEU A 164 1.76 0.58 -12.25
C LEU A 164 1.09 -0.75 -11.89
N LYS A 165 1.63 -1.42 -10.86
CA LYS A 165 1.15 -2.72 -10.35
C LYS A 165 0.56 -2.63 -8.95
N LYS A 166 1.04 -1.68 -8.13
CA LYS A 166 0.62 -1.53 -6.73
C LYS A 166 0.28 -0.08 -6.45
N MET A 167 -0.87 0.16 -5.85
CA MET A 167 -1.33 1.50 -5.53
C MET A 167 -1.98 1.56 -4.14
N ASN A 168 -1.61 2.60 -3.37
CA ASN A 168 -2.31 2.99 -2.15
C ASN A 168 -2.83 4.42 -2.33
N VAL A 169 -4.15 4.62 -2.27
CA VAL A 169 -4.78 5.91 -2.56
C VAL A 169 -6.01 6.18 -1.72
N ARG A 170 -6.44 7.46 -1.72
CA ARG A 170 -7.67 7.90 -1.06
C ARG A 170 -8.69 8.44 -2.06
N ASP A 171 -9.97 8.22 -1.73
CA ASP A 171 -11.13 8.72 -2.48
C ASP A 171 -11.08 8.37 -3.99
N LEU A 172 -10.79 7.10 -4.29
CA LEU A 172 -10.77 6.58 -5.65
C LEU A 172 -12.20 6.48 -6.22
N GLN A 173 -12.40 7.11 -7.38
CA GLN A 173 -13.62 7.06 -8.17
C GLN A 173 -13.34 6.39 -9.51
N THR A 174 -13.82 5.18 -9.70
CA THR A 174 -13.44 4.38 -10.88
C THR A 174 -14.05 4.88 -12.19
N ASP A 175 -15.19 5.57 -12.14
CA ASP A 175 -15.81 6.22 -13.31
C ASP A 175 -14.94 7.31 -13.94
N LEU A 176 -13.98 7.87 -13.17
CA LEU A 176 -13.00 8.84 -13.65
C LEU A 176 -11.72 8.22 -14.24
N LEU A 177 -11.54 6.89 -14.11
CA LEU A 177 -10.36 6.17 -14.59
C LEU A 177 -10.59 5.58 -15.99
N GLN A 178 -9.51 5.54 -16.78
CA GLN A 178 -9.38 4.54 -17.84
C GLN A 178 -8.88 3.22 -17.23
N PRO A 179 -9.03 2.07 -17.93
CA PRO A 179 -8.53 0.80 -17.43
C PRO A 179 -7.01 0.82 -17.17
N ILE A 180 -6.61 0.20 -16.05
CA ILE A 180 -5.21 -0.02 -15.66
C ILE A 180 -5.03 -1.55 -15.46
N PRO A 181 -4.91 -2.33 -16.54
CA PRO A 181 -4.89 -3.78 -16.47
C PRO A 181 -3.63 -4.35 -15.82
N THR A 182 -2.59 -3.56 -15.66
CA THR A 182 -1.35 -3.94 -14.97
C THR A 182 -1.50 -3.98 -13.45
N MET A 183 -2.60 -3.41 -12.90
CA MET A 183 -2.80 -3.32 -11.45
C MET A 183 -3.03 -4.70 -10.83
N GLU A 184 -2.17 -5.07 -9.88
CA GLU A 184 -2.23 -6.31 -9.13
C GLU A 184 -2.64 -6.12 -7.66
N SER A 185 -2.33 -4.97 -7.08
CA SER A 185 -2.60 -4.69 -5.67
C SER A 185 -3.14 -3.28 -5.48
N LEU A 186 -4.31 -3.18 -4.86
CA LEU A 186 -4.94 -1.91 -4.53
C LEU A 186 -5.27 -1.87 -3.04
N GLU A 187 -4.73 -0.86 -2.37
CA GLU A 187 -5.18 -0.39 -1.07
C GLU A 187 -5.90 0.94 -1.27
N VAL A 188 -7.14 1.02 -0.84
CA VAL A 188 -7.95 2.22 -1.07
C VAL A 188 -8.76 2.61 0.16
N GLN A 189 -8.63 3.86 0.56
CA GLN A 189 -9.50 4.48 1.56
C GLN A 189 -10.55 5.34 0.85
N GLY A 190 -11.85 5.03 1.07
CA GLY A 190 -12.92 5.82 0.46
C GLY A 190 -13.19 5.44 -0.99
N LEU A 191 -13.25 4.14 -1.31
CA LEU A 191 -13.60 3.67 -2.65
C LEU A 191 -15.04 4.07 -3.02
N GLN A 192 -15.21 4.57 -4.23
CA GLN A 192 -16.47 4.78 -4.92
C GLN A 192 -16.39 4.08 -6.27
N SER A 193 -17.02 2.91 -6.39
CA SER A 193 -16.93 2.07 -7.59
C SER A 193 -18.13 1.18 -7.73
N THR A 194 -18.50 0.91 -8.99
CA THR A 194 -19.39 -0.17 -9.40
C THR A 194 -18.76 -1.02 -10.51
N ASP A 195 -17.57 -0.70 -10.95
CA ASP A 195 -16.92 -1.26 -12.14
C ASP A 195 -15.39 -1.48 -11.98
N LEU A 196 -14.92 -1.66 -10.73
CA LEU A 196 -13.49 -1.87 -10.45
C LEU A 196 -12.93 -3.09 -11.21
N ASP A 197 -13.73 -4.12 -11.37
CA ASP A 197 -13.40 -5.33 -12.15
C ASP A 197 -13.11 -5.02 -13.62
N LYS A 198 -13.73 -4.00 -14.19
CA LYS A 198 -13.48 -3.55 -15.57
C LYS A 198 -12.26 -2.65 -15.66
N LYS A 199 -11.98 -1.89 -14.58
CA LYS A 199 -10.85 -0.96 -14.55
C LYS A 199 -9.53 -1.63 -14.19
N MET A 200 -9.57 -2.61 -13.30
CA MET A 200 -8.41 -3.32 -12.77
C MET A 200 -8.66 -4.83 -12.71
N PRO A 201 -8.88 -5.49 -13.87
CA PRO A 201 -9.35 -6.89 -13.92
C PRO A 201 -8.37 -7.90 -13.35
N ASN A 202 -7.08 -7.55 -13.24
CA ASN A 202 -6.01 -8.45 -12.81
C ASN A 202 -5.62 -8.28 -11.33
N LEU A 203 -6.48 -7.63 -10.53
CA LEU A 203 -6.25 -7.49 -9.10
C LEU A 203 -6.16 -8.85 -8.42
N LYS A 204 -5.06 -9.03 -7.66
CA LYS A 204 -4.78 -10.16 -6.76
C LYS A 204 -5.03 -9.79 -5.31
N ASN A 205 -4.73 -8.53 -4.94
CA ASN A 205 -4.88 -8.05 -3.58
C ASN A 205 -5.74 -6.77 -3.56
N LEU A 206 -6.81 -6.79 -2.77
CA LEU A 206 -7.70 -5.66 -2.60
C LEU A 206 -7.97 -5.41 -1.11
N LEU A 207 -7.53 -4.24 -0.63
CA LEU A 207 -7.83 -3.74 0.70
C LEU A 207 -8.67 -2.46 0.61
N ILE A 208 -9.90 -2.52 1.12
CA ILE A 208 -10.85 -1.41 1.13
C ILE A 208 -11.01 -0.89 2.56
N LEU A 209 -10.63 0.37 2.77
CA LEU A 209 -10.64 1.03 4.08
C LEU A 209 -11.68 2.16 4.11
N ASN A 210 -12.42 2.28 5.22
CA ASN A 210 -13.29 3.43 5.54
C ASN A 210 -14.18 3.92 4.38
N SER A 211 -14.68 3.00 3.56
CA SER A 211 -15.46 3.29 2.35
C SER A 211 -16.97 3.42 2.69
N ASN A 212 -17.31 4.47 3.44
CA ASN A 212 -18.65 4.67 3.99
C ASN A 212 -19.74 5.03 2.94
N LYS A 213 -19.34 5.32 1.71
CA LYS A 213 -20.28 5.57 0.59
C LYS A 213 -20.53 4.31 -0.26
N LEU A 214 -19.70 3.29 -0.10
CA LEU A 214 -19.78 2.05 -0.85
C LEU A 214 -20.94 1.19 -0.31
N GLU A 215 -21.92 0.92 -1.15
CA GLU A 215 -23.11 0.12 -0.84
C GLU A 215 -23.14 -1.17 -1.67
N ASP A 216 -22.88 -1.05 -2.97
CA ASP A 216 -22.82 -2.18 -3.90
C ASP A 216 -21.36 -2.60 -4.12
N ILE A 217 -21.09 -3.88 -3.88
CA ILE A 217 -19.78 -4.51 -4.08
C ILE A 217 -19.87 -5.71 -5.05
N SER A 218 -20.87 -5.72 -5.91
CA SER A 218 -21.10 -6.80 -6.90
C SER A 218 -19.92 -6.97 -7.86
N PHE A 219 -19.18 -5.89 -8.17
CA PHE A 219 -17.97 -5.91 -8.99
C PHE A 219 -16.88 -6.86 -8.46
N ILE A 220 -16.87 -7.17 -7.15
CA ILE A 220 -15.94 -8.14 -6.58
C ILE A 220 -15.99 -9.50 -7.29
N SER A 221 -17.21 -9.95 -7.66
CA SER A 221 -17.39 -11.23 -8.37
C SER A 221 -16.66 -11.27 -9.73
N GLY A 222 -16.36 -10.13 -10.33
CA GLY A 222 -15.61 -10.00 -11.59
C GLY A 222 -14.09 -10.07 -11.44
N LEU A 223 -13.56 -9.92 -10.23
CA LEU A 223 -12.11 -9.92 -9.95
C LEU A 223 -11.56 -11.35 -9.84
N LYS A 224 -11.52 -12.08 -10.94
CA LYS A 224 -11.28 -13.54 -10.98
C LYS A 224 -9.92 -14.00 -10.45
N TYR A 225 -8.93 -13.11 -10.44
CA TYR A 225 -7.56 -13.40 -9.96
C TYR A 225 -7.34 -13.01 -8.51
N LEU A 226 -8.42 -12.62 -7.79
CA LEU A 226 -8.30 -12.12 -6.43
C LEU A 226 -7.89 -13.26 -5.47
N GLU A 227 -6.74 -13.09 -4.82
CA GLU A 227 -6.16 -13.97 -3.81
C GLU A 227 -6.46 -13.49 -2.39
N SER A 228 -6.52 -12.16 -2.21
CA SER A 228 -6.71 -11.52 -0.92
C SER A 228 -7.75 -10.41 -1.02
N LEU A 229 -8.79 -10.48 -0.18
CA LEU A 229 -9.85 -9.48 -0.06
C LEU A 229 -10.01 -9.05 1.39
N SER A 230 -9.87 -7.75 1.63
CA SER A 230 -10.04 -7.19 2.97
C SER A 230 -10.94 -5.97 2.94
N PHE A 231 -11.91 -5.94 3.85
CA PHE A 231 -12.72 -4.77 4.15
C PHE A 231 -12.48 -4.32 5.59
N CYS A 232 -12.29 -3.01 5.80
CA CYS A 232 -12.29 -2.40 7.10
C CYS A 232 -13.09 -1.10 7.08
N GLY A 233 -14.29 -1.11 7.68
CA GLY A 233 -15.14 0.08 7.78
C GLY A 233 -15.98 0.40 6.53
N ALA A 234 -16.38 -0.58 5.74
CA ALA A 234 -17.37 -0.44 4.68
C ALA A 234 -18.79 -0.56 5.28
N ASN A 235 -19.23 0.50 5.96
CA ASN A 235 -20.36 0.44 6.89
C ASN A 235 -21.75 0.34 6.23
N LYS A 236 -21.88 0.62 4.93
CA LYS A 236 -23.17 0.56 4.22
C LYS A 236 -23.38 -0.76 3.45
N VAL A 237 -22.34 -1.57 3.32
CA VAL A 237 -22.44 -2.90 2.71
C VAL A 237 -23.26 -3.80 3.60
N THR A 238 -24.35 -4.38 3.05
CA THR A 238 -25.28 -5.24 3.79
C THR A 238 -25.09 -6.72 3.48
N LYS A 239 -24.54 -7.05 2.31
CA LYS A 239 -24.31 -8.42 1.86
C LYS A 239 -23.02 -8.56 1.07
N LEU A 240 -22.39 -9.72 1.12
CA LEU A 240 -21.30 -10.07 0.22
C LEU A 240 -21.86 -10.49 -1.16
N PRO A 241 -21.13 -10.23 -2.25
CA PRO A 241 -21.48 -10.72 -3.57
C PRO A 241 -21.20 -12.22 -3.69
N HIS A 242 -21.51 -12.82 -4.84
CA HIS A 242 -21.10 -14.19 -5.15
C HIS A 242 -19.58 -14.31 -5.17
N LEU A 243 -19.04 -15.28 -4.40
CA LEU A 243 -17.60 -15.56 -4.34
C LEU A 243 -17.18 -16.78 -5.15
N ALA A 244 -18.14 -17.54 -5.72
CA ALA A 244 -17.85 -18.72 -6.54
C ALA A 244 -16.90 -18.47 -7.73
N PRO A 245 -16.89 -17.28 -8.39
CA PRO A 245 -15.94 -16.98 -9.45
C PRO A 245 -14.50 -16.79 -8.97
N LEU A 246 -14.27 -16.50 -7.67
CA LEU A 246 -12.96 -16.16 -7.09
C LEU A 246 -12.21 -17.43 -6.69
N LYS A 247 -11.75 -18.20 -7.68
CA LYS A 247 -11.11 -19.50 -7.47
C LYS A 247 -9.76 -19.43 -6.74
N GLU A 248 -9.12 -18.26 -6.78
CA GLU A 248 -7.81 -18.04 -6.15
C GLU A 248 -7.93 -17.39 -4.75
N LEU A 249 -9.14 -17.10 -4.26
CA LEU A 249 -9.33 -16.39 -2.99
C LEU A 249 -8.93 -17.25 -1.80
N ARG A 250 -7.80 -16.91 -1.16
CA ARG A 250 -7.20 -17.59 -0.02
C ARG A 250 -7.35 -16.82 1.30
N TYR A 251 -7.46 -15.51 1.21
CA TYR A 251 -7.60 -14.63 2.37
C TYR A 251 -8.84 -13.76 2.26
N LEU A 252 -9.71 -13.82 3.27
CA LEU A 252 -10.88 -12.94 3.41
C LEU A 252 -10.90 -12.32 4.80
N SER A 253 -11.00 -10.98 4.85
CA SER A 253 -11.09 -10.23 6.11
C SER A 253 -12.24 -9.23 6.07
N LEU A 254 -13.13 -9.31 7.05
CA LEU A 254 -14.32 -8.47 7.22
C LEU A 254 -14.25 -7.81 8.60
N ILE A 255 -13.90 -6.50 8.64
CA ILE A 255 -13.68 -5.78 9.90
C ILE A 255 -14.58 -4.54 9.93
N ASN A 256 -15.24 -4.28 11.07
CA ASN A 256 -16.03 -3.07 11.31
C ASN A 256 -17.05 -2.75 10.19
N MET A 257 -17.75 -3.76 9.68
CA MET A 257 -18.81 -3.62 8.67
C MET A 257 -20.17 -3.65 9.37
N LYS A 258 -20.64 -2.49 9.84
CA LYS A 258 -21.76 -2.39 10.79
C LYS A 258 -23.11 -2.93 10.27
N LEU A 259 -23.40 -2.76 8.98
CA LEU A 259 -24.66 -3.18 8.35
C LEU A 259 -24.56 -4.52 7.63
N LEU A 260 -23.42 -5.19 7.64
CA LEU A 260 -23.23 -6.48 6.99
C LEU A 260 -24.00 -7.56 7.74
N THR A 261 -25.01 -8.14 7.10
CA THR A 261 -25.88 -9.19 7.68
C THR A 261 -25.89 -10.48 6.86
N ASP A 262 -25.57 -10.42 5.57
CA ASP A 262 -25.53 -11.59 4.69
C ASP A 262 -24.10 -11.87 4.22
N ILE A 263 -23.55 -12.98 4.69
CA ILE A 263 -22.22 -13.47 4.32
C ILE A 263 -22.23 -14.93 3.86
N LEU A 264 -23.42 -15.45 3.50
CA LEU A 264 -23.56 -16.87 3.11
C LEU A 264 -22.74 -17.24 1.89
N SER A 265 -22.42 -16.27 1.02
CA SER A 265 -21.55 -16.49 -0.15
C SER A 265 -20.12 -16.89 0.21
N ILE A 266 -19.67 -16.70 1.46
CA ILE A 266 -18.37 -17.22 1.91
C ILE A 266 -18.28 -18.73 1.70
N ARG A 267 -19.40 -19.47 1.82
CA ARG A 267 -19.47 -20.94 1.58
C ARG A 267 -19.02 -21.33 0.17
N GLU A 268 -19.06 -20.40 -0.77
CA GLU A 268 -18.63 -20.61 -2.16
C GLU A 268 -17.11 -20.51 -2.34
N ALA A 269 -16.41 -19.93 -1.35
CA ALA A 269 -14.95 -19.71 -1.37
C ALA A 269 -14.22 -20.83 -0.63
N ASN A 270 -14.32 -22.07 -1.13
CA ASN A 270 -13.78 -23.28 -0.50
C ASN A 270 -12.24 -23.38 -0.51
N GLN A 271 -11.56 -22.45 -1.20
CA GLN A 271 -10.09 -22.33 -1.22
C GLN A 271 -9.53 -21.45 -0.09
N LEU A 272 -10.39 -20.90 0.78
CA LEU A 272 -9.93 -20.06 1.87
C LEU A 272 -8.98 -20.78 2.82
N GLN A 273 -7.81 -20.15 3.05
CA GLN A 273 -6.81 -20.54 4.02
C GLN A 273 -6.86 -19.67 5.28
N ARG A 274 -7.27 -18.42 5.12
CA ARG A 274 -7.38 -17.46 6.23
C ARG A 274 -8.70 -16.71 6.18
N LEU A 275 -9.45 -16.75 7.29
CA LEU A 275 -10.72 -16.06 7.43
C LEU A 275 -10.73 -15.19 8.68
N ARG A 276 -11.02 -13.91 8.52
CA ARG A 276 -11.20 -12.97 9.61
C ARG A 276 -12.59 -12.33 9.54
N ILE A 277 -13.39 -12.51 10.60
CA ILE A 277 -14.69 -11.84 10.76
C ILE A 277 -14.66 -11.12 12.11
N ALA A 278 -14.43 -9.81 12.08
CA ALA A 278 -14.36 -8.96 13.27
C ALA A 278 -15.38 -7.83 13.16
N THR A 279 -16.64 -8.22 13.10
CA THR A 279 -17.78 -7.33 13.14
C THR A 279 -18.78 -7.81 14.19
N ASN A 280 -19.39 -6.89 14.94
CA ASN A 280 -20.32 -7.23 16.03
C ASN A 280 -21.73 -7.64 15.52
N SER A 281 -21.88 -7.86 14.23
CA SER A 281 -23.19 -8.12 13.61
C SER A 281 -23.65 -9.58 13.74
N PHE A 282 -22.73 -10.54 13.98
CA PHE A 282 -23.02 -11.96 13.94
C PHE A 282 -23.05 -12.62 15.32
N SER A 283 -23.96 -13.61 15.46
CA SER A 283 -24.00 -14.58 16.54
C SER A 283 -23.39 -15.92 16.08
N SER A 284 -23.17 -16.85 17.01
CA SER A 284 -22.75 -18.21 16.68
C SER A 284 -23.77 -18.96 15.81
N ALA A 285 -25.05 -18.64 15.94
CA ALA A 285 -26.12 -19.23 15.13
C ALA A 285 -26.04 -18.76 13.67
N ASP A 286 -25.72 -17.49 13.42
CA ASP A 286 -25.56 -16.95 12.07
C ASP A 286 -24.37 -17.59 11.34
N LEU A 287 -23.36 -18.07 12.09
CA LEU A 287 -22.17 -18.74 11.57
C LEU A 287 -22.19 -20.27 11.77
N ALA A 288 -23.36 -20.87 12.03
CA ALA A 288 -23.47 -22.31 12.27
C ALA A 288 -22.94 -23.18 11.12
N TRP A 289 -23.01 -22.66 9.89
CA TRP A 289 -22.50 -23.29 8.68
C TRP A 289 -20.96 -23.29 8.57
N LEU A 290 -20.27 -22.47 9.32
CA LEU A 290 -18.81 -22.34 9.30
C LEU A 290 -18.20 -23.46 10.15
N SER A 291 -17.56 -24.41 9.49
CA SER A 291 -16.95 -25.57 10.13
C SER A 291 -15.69 -26.03 9.39
N PRO A 292 -14.83 -26.86 10.01
CA PRO A 292 -13.68 -27.46 9.33
C PRO A 292 -14.04 -28.26 8.07
N GLU A 293 -15.21 -28.92 8.07
CA GLU A 293 -15.68 -29.70 6.92
C GLU A 293 -16.05 -28.81 5.74
N THR A 294 -16.61 -27.62 6.01
CA THR A 294 -16.97 -26.64 4.97
C THR A 294 -15.72 -25.97 4.37
N PHE A 295 -14.67 -25.80 5.19
CA PHE A 295 -13.41 -25.14 4.80
C PHE A 295 -12.20 -26.02 5.15
N PRO A 296 -11.95 -27.09 4.39
CA PRO A 296 -10.88 -28.06 4.71
C PRO A 296 -9.47 -27.49 4.58
N LEU A 297 -9.29 -26.38 3.87
CA LEU A 297 -7.99 -25.70 3.66
C LEU A 297 -7.76 -24.54 4.65
N LEU A 298 -8.70 -24.31 5.59
CA LEU A 298 -8.58 -23.18 6.50
C LEU A 298 -7.50 -23.45 7.57
N GLU A 299 -6.46 -22.63 7.56
CA GLU A 299 -5.30 -22.69 8.46
C GLU A 299 -5.41 -21.68 9.62
N HIS A 300 -6.04 -20.53 9.36
CA HIS A 300 -6.18 -19.44 10.32
C HIS A 300 -7.62 -18.92 10.35
N ILE A 301 -8.14 -18.77 11.56
CA ILE A 301 -9.46 -18.18 11.77
C ILE A 301 -9.42 -17.15 12.89
N THR A 302 -9.96 -15.97 12.64
CA THR A 302 -10.21 -14.95 13.65
C THR A 302 -11.68 -14.57 13.59
N ILE A 303 -12.41 -14.83 14.66
CA ILE A 303 -13.83 -14.50 14.76
C ILE A 303 -14.05 -13.63 15.99
N LYS A 304 -14.82 -12.55 15.83
CA LYS A 304 -15.33 -11.75 16.93
C LYS A 304 -16.85 -11.75 16.85
N LEU A 305 -17.50 -12.43 17.81
CA LEU A 305 -18.95 -12.45 17.98
C LEU A 305 -19.39 -11.39 18.99
N LYS A 306 -20.71 -11.34 19.28
CA LYS A 306 -21.31 -10.38 20.20
C LYS A 306 -20.69 -10.41 21.62
N THR A 307 -20.27 -11.57 22.09
CA THR A 307 -19.61 -11.71 23.39
C THR A 307 -18.33 -12.56 23.29
N MET A 308 -17.38 -12.32 24.19
CA MET A 308 -16.14 -13.12 24.27
C MET A 308 -16.41 -14.58 24.62
N LYS A 309 -17.42 -14.85 25.47
CA LYS A 309 -17.81 -16.22 25.82
C LYS A 309 -18.28 -16.99 24.58
N GLU A 310 -19.18 -16.35 23.80
CA GLU A 310 -19.71 -16.94 22.58
C GLU A 310 -18.60 -17.15 21.53
N THR A 311 -17.67 -16.19 21.39
CA THR A 311 -16.50 -16.32 20.52
C THR A 311 -15.65 -17.52 20.89
N LYS A 312 -15.32 -17.69 22.17
CA LYS A 312 -14.53 -18.85 22.65
C LYS A 312 -15.21 -20.18 22.33
N THR A 313 -16.47 -20.33 22.75
CA THR A 313 -17.24 -21.56 22.48
C THR A 313 -17.37 -21.85 20.98
N PHE A 314 -17.54 -20.82 20.15
CA PHE A 314 -17.57 -21.01 18.70
C PHE A 314 -16.24 -21.54 18.15
N LEU A 315 -15.11 -20.99 18.61
CA LEU A 315 -13.78 -21.36 18.13
C LEU A 315 -13.32 -22.76 18.57
N GLU A 316 -13.91 -23.32 19.64
CA GLU A 316 -13.69 -24.73 20.05
C GLU A 316 -14.04 -25.75 18.95
N ARG A 317 -14.85 -25.32 17.96
CA ARG A 317 -15.18 -26.13 16.76
C ARG A 317 -14.00 -26.31 15.81
N PHE A 318 -12.92 -25.53 15.98
CA PHE A 318 -11.74 -25.49 15.11
C PHE A 318 -10.46 -25.94 15.84
N PRO A 319 -10.40 -27.16 16.41
CA PRO A 319 -9.31 -27.56 17.29
C PRO A 319 -7.95 -27.71 16.62
N LYS A 320 -7.90 -27.74 15.28
CA LYS A 320 -6.67 -27.93 14.49
C LYS A 320 -6.08 -26.62 13.96
N ILE A 321 -6.74 -25.48 14.19
CA ILE A 321 -6.27 -24.20 13.67
C ILE A 321 -5.31 -23.55 14.66
N GLY A 322 -4.05 -23.30 14.24
CA GLY A 322 -2.92 -22.98 15.10
C GLY A 322 -2.86 -21.57 15.69
N GLU A 323 -3.62 -20.59 15.21
CA GLU A 323 -3.69 -19.23 15.78
C GLU A 323 -5.13 -18.78 15.95
N ILE A 324 -5.58 -18.77 17.19
CA ILE A 324 -6.82 -18.13 17.61
C ILE A 324 -6.44 -16.77 18.18
N GLN A 325 -6.55 -15.70 17.35
CA GLN A 325 -6.45 -14.33 17.84
C GLN A 325 -7.85 -13.85 18.25
N TYR A 326 -7.97 -13.37 19.49
CA TYR A 326 -9.19 -12.85 20.09
C TYR A 326 -9.39 -11.36 19.81
#